data_e999521a3f839ee26fec7c8901a53f91
#
_entry.id   e999521a3f839ee26fec7c8901a53f91
#
_cell.length_a   1.000
_cell.length_b   1.000
_cell.length_c   1.000
_cell.angle_alpha   90.00
_cell.angle_beta   90.00
_cell.angle_gamma   90.00
#
_symmetry.space_group_name_H-M   'P 1'
#
loop_
_entity.id
_entity.type
_entity.pdbx_description
1 polymer ?
#
loop_
_entity_poly.entity_id
_entity_poly.type
_entity_poly.pdbx_seq_one_letter_code
_entity_poly.pdbx_strand_id
1 'polypeptide(L)'
;MEIWKDVPGYIGLYKVSNHGRVKSVKKQLVLKICGSGNRYKTVALCNGMRKTFRLHRLVAAAFIPNPDNKPCVDHIDGDRTNNHADNLRWVTYLENNNNPITKKRLSEKNENRVFGYNNRAFGS
;
A
#
# COMPACT_ATOMS: atom_id res chain seq x y z
N MET A 1 1.52 20.22 -1.27
CA MET A 1 2.63 20.22 -2.24
C MET A 1 3.17 18.82 -2.43
N GLU A 2 3.33 18.42 -3.67
CA GLU A 2 3.84 17.08 -3.95
C GLU A 2 5.35 17.03 -3.78
N ILE A 3 5.82 16.05 -3.01
CA ILE A 3 7.24 15.84 -2.74
C ILE A 3 7.63 14.48 -3.28
N TRP A 4 8.80 14.39 -3.91
CA TRP A 4 9.29 13.14 -4.50
C TRP A 4 10.53 12.68 -3.75
N LYS A 5 10.59 11.38 -3.44
CA LYS A 5 11.74 10.75 -2.80
C LYS A 5 12.12 9.49 -3.54
N ASP A 6 13.38 9.08 -3.42
CA ASP A 6 13.80 7.83 -4.04
C ASP A 6 13.06 6.64 -3.44
N VAL A 7 12.70 5.68 -4.28
CA VAL A 7 12.10 4.44 -3.80
C VAL A 7 13.21 3.62 -3.13
N PRO A 8 13.01 3.19 -1.88
CA PRO A 8 14.03 2.36 -1.21
C PRO A 8 14.35 1.11 -2.04
N GLY A 9 15.64 0.83 -2.22
CA GLY A 9 16.09 -0.27 -3.06
C GLY A 9 16.19 0.06 -4.53
N TYR A 10 15.71 1.26 -4.94
CA TYR A 10 15.75 1.68 -6.34
C TYR A 10 16.25 3.11 -6.46
N ILE A 11 17.19 3.49 -5.60
CA ILE A 11 17.75 4.84 -5.57
C ILE A 11 18.33 5.20 -6.92
N GLY A 12 17.96 6.36 -7.44
CA GLY A 12 18.42 6.80 -8.74
C GLY A 12 17.64 6.24 -9.92
N LEU A 13 16.75 5.27 -9.67
CA LEU A 13 15.95 4.63 -10.72
C LEU A 13 14.50 5.05 -10.73
N TYR A 14 13.91 5.15 -9.55
CA TYR A 14 12.49 5.51 -9.42
C TYR A 14 12.30 6.42 -8.23
N LYS A 15 11.31 7.30 -8.32
CA LYS A 15 10.90 8.14 -7.21
C LYS A 15 9.42 7.98 -6.95
N VAL A 16 9.04 8.10 -5.68
CA VAL A 16 7.64 8.00 -5.27
C VAL A 16 7.25 9.32 -4.63
N SER A 17 6.01 9.75 -4.84
CA SER A 17 5.54 11.01 -4.27
C SER A 17 4.64 10.76 -3.07
N ASN A 18 4.53 11.78 -2.21
CA ASN A 18 3.62 11.73 -1.09
C ASN A 18 2.15 11.78 -1.54
N HIS A 19 1.89 12.00 -2.82
CA HIS A 19 0.54 11.93 -3.36
C HIS A 19 0.21 10.55 -3.93
N GLY A 20 1.16 9.59 -3.84
CA GLY A 20 0.88 8.24 -4.32
C GLY A 20 1.17 8.04 -5.79
N ARG A 21 2.16 8.73 -6.33
CA ARG A 21 2.58 8.53 -7.72
C ARG A 21 4.01 8.05 -7.75
N VAL A 22 4.39 7.33 -8.80
CA VAL A 22 5.75 6.83 -8.98
C VAL A 22 6.22 7.24 -10.36
N LYS A 23 7.45 7.69 -10.46
CA LYS A 23 8.01 8.04 -11.75
C LYS A 23 9.36 7.37 -11.98
N SER A 24 9.65 7.11 -13.26
CA SER A 24 10.93 6.58 -13.66
C SER A 24 11.89 7.74 -13.90
N VAL A 25 13.04 7.72 -13.22
CA VAL A 25 14.04 8.76 -13.39
C VAL A 25 14.62 8.67 -14.80
N LYS A 26 14.93 7.45 -15.26
CA LYS A 26 15.55 7.26 -16.57
C LYS A 26 14.63 7.67 -17.70
N LYS A 27 13.36 7.27 -17.64
CA LYS A 27 12.41 7.56 -18.70
C LYS A 27 11.71 8.89 -18.52
N GLN A 28 11.89 9.52 -17.36
CA GLN A 28 11.31 10.82 -17.04
C GLN A 28 9.79 10.84 -17.24
N LEU A 29 9.13 9.78 -16.79
CA LEU A 29 7.67 9.72 -16.90
C LEU A 29 7.06 9.10 -15.65
N VAL A 30 5.81 9.48 -15.38
CA VAL A 30 5.05 8.92 -14.29
C VAL A 30 4.52 7.57 -14.74
N LEU A 31 4.72 6.56 -13.90
CA LEU A 31 4.31 5.20 -14.25
C LEU A 31 2.82 5.01 -14.10
N LYS A 32 2.29 4.09 -14.89
CA LYS A 32 0.90 3.72 -14.78
C LYS A 32 0.69 2.89 -13.53
N ILE A 33 -0.30 3.24 -12.73
CA ILE A 33 -0.64 2.50 -11.53
C ILE A 33 -1.71 1.49 -11.90
N CYS A 34 -1.51 0.24 -11.50
CA CYS A 34 -2.44 -0.85 -11.78
C CYS A 34 -3.36 -1.11 -10.60
N GLY A 35 -4.42 -1.86 -10.83
CA GLY A 35 -5.41 -2.19 -9.81
C GLY A 35 -6.71 -1.46 -10.07
N SER A 36 -7.82 -2.18 -10.06
CA SER A 36 -9.12 -1.60 -10.35
C SER A 36 -10.05 -1.74 -9.16
N GLY A 37 -11.04 -0.89 -9.09
CA GLY A 37 -12.05 -0.91 -8.06
C GLY A 37 -11.44 -0.73 -6.68
N ASN A 38 -11.81 -1.58 -5.75
CA ASN A 38 -11.34 -1.49 -4.37
C ASN A 38 -10.04 -2.23 -4.12
N ARG A 39 -9.39 -2.71 -5.15
CA ARG A 39 -8.14 -3.44 -4.97
C ARG A 39 -7.02 -2.50 -4.60
N TYR A 40 -5.99 -3.06 -3.95
CA TYR A 40 -4.79 -2.30 -3.69
C TYR A 40 -4.15 -1.88 -5.01
N LYS A 41 -3.72 -0.65 -5.08
CA LYS A 41 -3.00 -0.15 -6.26
C LYS A 41 -1.58 -0.69 -6.25
N THR A 42 -1.10 -1.09 -7.41
CA THR A 42 0.23 -1.66 -7.56
C THR A 42 1.00 -0.98 -8.67
N VAL A 43 2.32 -1.12 -8.62
CA VAL A 43 3.19 -0.59 -9.66
C VAL A 43 4.34 -1.56 -9.84
N ALA A 44 4.79 -1.72 -11.08
CA ALA A 44 5.90 -2.60 -11.40
C ALA A 44 7.18 -1.79 -11.55
N LEU A 45 8.24 -2.23 -10.88
CA LEU A 45 9.56 -1.60 -10.97
C LEU A 45 10.55 -2.63 -11.50
N CYS A 46 11.57 -2.15 -12.19
CA CYS A 46 12.55 -3.03 -12.80
C CYS A 46 13.96 -2.53 -12.53
N ASN A 47 14.81 -3.44 -12.05
CA ASN A 47 16.23 -3.20 -11.92
C ASN A 47 16.90 -4.53 -12.22
N GLY A 48 16.93 -4.89 -13.49
CA GLY A 48 17.38 -6.20 -13.92
C GLY A 48 16.30 -7.26 -13.80
N MET A 49 15.37 -7.09 -12.86
CA MET A 49 14.27 -8.03 -12.65
C MET A 49 13.03 -7.20 -12.35
N ARG A 50 11.93 -7.55 -12.98
CA ARG A 50 10.66 -6.85 -12.76
C ARG A 50 9.99 -7.37 -11.50
N LYS A 51 9.58 -6.44 -10.61
CA LYS A 51 8.84 -6.78 -9.41
C LYS A 51 7.65 -5.87 -9.27
N THR A 52 6.57 -6.40 -8.76
CA THR A 52 5.35 -5.64 -8.51
C THR A 52 5.25 -5.31 -7.03
N PHE A 53 4.97 -4.06 -6.74
CA PHE A 53 4.85 -3.57 -5.36
C PHE A 53 3.50 -2.92 -5.15
N ARG A 54 3.01 -3.01 -3.92
CA ARG A 54 1.81 -2.25 -3.55
C ARG A 54 2.21 -0.81 -3.33
N LEU A 55 1.49 0.09 -3.97
CA LEU A 55 1.83 1.51 -3.96
C LEU A 55 1.85 2.09 -2.56
N HIS A 56 0.88 1.76 -1.71
CA HIS A 56 0.83 2.32 -0.36
C HIS A 56 2.08 1.93 0.46
N ARG A 57 2.63 0.76 0.21
CA ARG A 57 3.85 0.36 0.93
C ARG A 57 5.06 1.16 0.46
N LEU A 58 5.14 1.48 -0.82
CA LEU A 58 6.22 2.32 -1.33
C LEU A 58 6.14 3.73 -0.75
N VAL A 59 4.94 4.29 -0.70
CA VAL A 59 4.74 5.62 -0.13
C VAL A 59 5.12 5.62 1.35
N ALA A 60 4.64 4.65 2.10
CA ALA A 60 4.94 4.58 3.53
C ALA A 60 6.43 4.38 3.78
N ALA A 61 7.08 3.53 3.00
CA ALA A 61 8.51 3.27 3.17
C ALA A 61 9.35 4.53 2.92
N ALA A 62 8.90 5.39 2.00
CA ALA A 62 9.66 6.59 1.66
C ALA A 62 9.36 7.77 2.58
N PHE A 63 8.13 7.88 3.07
CA PHE A 63 7.70 9.09 3.76
C PHE A 63 7.35 8.93 5.24
N ILE A 64 7.10 7.72 5.71
CA ILE A 64 6.63 7.52 7.07
C ILE A 64 7.63 6.66 7.85
N PRO A 65 8.25 7.21 8.90
CA PRO A 65 9.19 6.43 9.70
C PRO A 65 8.53 5.20 10.31
N ASN A 66 9.26 4.12 10.42
CA ASN A 66 8.76 2.87 11.00
C ASN A 66 9.76 2.35 12.03
N PRO A 67 9.96 3.07 13.15
CA PRO A 67 10.97 2.70 14.13
C PRO A 67 10.70 1.36 14.81
N ASP A 68 9.44 0.96 14.90
CA ASP A 68 9.07 -0.31 15.51
C ASP A 68 9.03 -1.45 14.50
N ASN A 69 9.41 -1.20 13.27
CA ASN A 69 9.46 -2.20 12.21
C ASN A 69 8.15 -2.96 12.07
N LYS A 70 7.05 -2.23 12.05
CA LYS A 70 5.72 -2.83 11.92
C LYS A 70 5.51 -3.36 10.51
N PRO A 71 4.87 -4.50 10.35
CA PRO A 71 4.82 -5.18 9.05
C PRO A 71 3.76 -4.69 8.07
N CYS A 72 2.75 -3.98 8.52
CA CYS A 72 1.62 -3.63 7.67
C CYS A 72 1.47 -2.12 7.51
N VAL A 73 0.85 -1.72 6.41
CA VAL A 73 0.48 -0.33 6.15
C VAL A 73 -1.03 -0.28 6.03
N ASP A 74 -1.64 0.64 6.76
CA ASP A 74 -3.09 0.79 6.81
C ASP A 74 -3.52 2.10 6.17
N HIS A 75 -4.64 2.08 5.44
CA HIS A 75 -5.27 3.29 4.93
C HIS A 75 -6.19 3.84 6.02
N ILE A 76 -5.85 4.99 6.57
CA ILE A 76 -6.55 5.53 7.73
C ILE A 76 -8.05 5.66 7.48
N ASP A 77 -8.44 6.14 6.29
CA ASP A 77 -9.84 6.26 5.91
C ASP A 77 -10.43 4.99 5.33
N GLY A 78 -9.65 3.92 5.23
CA GLY A 78 -10.12 2.66 4.65
C GLY A 78 -10.21 2.64 3.14
N ASP A 79 -9.82 3.71 2.46
CA ASP A 79 -9.90 3.79 1.01
C ASP A 79 -8.57 3.37 0.39
N ARG A 80 -8.53 2.19 -0.21
CA ARG A 80 -7.32 1.63 -0.82
C ARG A 80 -6.84 2.41 -2.04
N THR A 81 -7.62 3.33 -2.52
CA THR A 81 -7.23 4.17 -3.65
C THR A 81 -6.62 5.49 -3.19
N ASN A 82 -6.74 5.83 -1.91
CA ASN A 82 -6.19 7.06 -1.37
C ASN A 82 -4.81 6.78 -0.77
N ASN A 83 -3.80 6.82 -1.62
CA ASN A 83 -2.42 6.47 -1.24
C ASN A 83 -1.56 7.69 -0.92
N HIS A 84 -2.20 8.77 -0.49
CA HIS A 84 -1.49 9.94 -0.01
C HIS A 84 -0.81 9.59 1.31
N ALA A 85 0.42 10.08 1.51
CA ALA A 85 1.18 9.74 2.72
C ALA A 85 0.42 10.09 3.99
N ASP A 86 -0.35 11.17 4.00
CA ASP A 86 -1.12 11.59 5.17
C ASP A 86 -2.23 10.61 5.54
N ASN A 87 -2.57 9.70 4.64
CA ASN A 87 -3.63 8.73 4.86
C ASN A 87 -3.09 7.34 5.20
N LEU A 88 -1.79 7.20 5.38
CA LEU A 88 -1.15 5.92 5.61
C LEU A 88 -0.48 5.88 6.96
N ARG A 89 -0.40 4.67 7.55
CA ARG A 89 0.32 4.47 8.80
C ARG A 89 0.83 3.05 8.86
N TRP A 90 1.94 2.85 9.58
CA TRP A 90 2.45 1.53 9.84
C TRP A 90 1.72 0.93 11.02
N VAL A 91 1.32 -0.33 10.91
CA VAL A 91 0.57 -1.00 11.96
C VAL A 91 1.03 -2.45 12.07
N THR A 92 0.75 -3.06 13.22
CA THR A 92 0.95 -4.49 13.39
C THR A 92 -0.24 -5.21 12.77
N TYR A 93 -0.13 -6.54 12.63
CA TYR A 93 -1.26 -7.33 12.14
C TYR A 93 -2.48 -7.17 13.05
N LEU A 94 -2.25 -7.13 14.36
CA LEU A 94 -3.34 -6.97 15.29
C LEU A 94 -4.01 -5.60 15.17
N GLU A 95 -3.21 -4.55 15.07
CA GLU A 95 -3.74 -3.22 14.91
C GLU A 95 -4.55 -3.09 13.62
N ASN A 96 -4.06 -3.71 12.54
CA ASN A 96 -4.74 -3.67 11.26
C ASN A 96 -6.10 -4.39 11.35
N ASN A 97 -6.13 -5.52 12.04
CA ASN A 97 -7.38 -6.27 12.20
C ASN A 97 -8.36 -5.56 13.11
N ASN A 98 -7.88 -4.69 13.99
CA ASN A 98 -8.74 -3.95 14.91
C ASN A 98 -9.19 -2.60 14.38
N ASN A 99 -8.75 -2.22 13.18
CA ASN A 99 -9.22 -1.00 12.54
C ASN A 99 -10.74 -1.13 12.33
N PRO A 100 -11.54 -0.16 12.80
CA PRO A 100 -13.00 -0.28 12.71
C PRO A 100 -13.51 -0.53 11.29
N ILE A 101 -12.91 0.09 10.31
CA ILE A 101 -13.34 -0.09 8.93
C ILE A 101 -13.00 -1.50 8.45
N THR A 102 -11.82 -2.00 8.78
CA THR A 102 -11.41 -3.35 8.42
C THR A 102 -12.30 -4.38 9.10
N LYS A 103 -12.60 -4.17 10.37
CA LYS A 103 -13.48 -5.07 11.10
C LYS A 103 -14.85 -5.14 10.46
N LYS A 104 -15.39 -4.00 10.07
CA LYS A 104 -16.70 -3.96 9.43
C LYS A 104 -16.69 -4.76 8.13
N ARG A 105 -15.64 -4.60 7.31
CA ARG A 105 -15.53 -5.35 6.07
C ARG A 105 -15.47 -6.85 6.30
N LEU A 106 -14.70 -7.28 7.31
CA LEU A 106 -14.59 -8.69 7.62
C LEU A 106 -15.93 -9.27 8.10
N SER A 107 -16.64 -8.51 8.92
CA SER A 107 -17.96 -8.94 9.36
C SER A 107 -18.91 -9.11 8.19
N GLU A 108 -18.93 -8.17 7.29
CA GLU A 108 -19.80 -8.24 6.13
C GLU A 108 -19.48 -9.45 5.27
N LYS A 109 -18.21 -9.74 5.09
CA LYS A 109 -17.83 -10.93 4.35
C LYS A 109 -18.26 -12.19 5.04
N ASN A 110 -18.11 -12.25 6.36
CA ASN A 110 -18.49 -13.42 7.11
C ASN A 110 -19.99 -13.67 7.06
N GLU A 111 -20.77 -12.63 7.03
CA GLU A 111 -22.21 -12.78 6.91
C GLU A 111 -22.59 -13.42 5.59
N ASN A 112 -21.83 -13.13 4.55
CA ASN A 112 -22.14 -13.68 3.26
C ASN A 112 -21.54 -15.06 3.03
N ARG A 113 -20.70 -15.57 3.91
CA ARG A 113 -20.07 -16.77 3.71
C ARG A 113 -20.57 -17.74 4.60
N VAL A 114 -20.87 -18.83 4.15
CA VAL A 114 -21.33 -19.79 4.96
C VAL A 114 -20.31 -20.44 5.75
N PHE A 115 -19.24 -20.49 5.40
CA PHE A 115 -18.24 -21.03 6.09
C PHE A 115 -17.21 -20.26 6.27
N GLY A 116 -16.76 -20.27 6.97
CA GLY A 116 -15.88 -19.48 7.07
C GLY A 116 -14.63 -19.76 6.88
N TYR A 117 -14.33 -20.49 6.69
CA TYR A 117 -13.15 -20.90 6.51
C TYR A 117 -12.40 -20.00 6.15
N ASN A 118 -12.72 -19.42 5.94
CA ASN A 118 -12.09 -18.58 5.41
C ASN A 118 -11.23 -17.95 6.14
N ASN A 119 -11.23 -18.09 6.87
CA ASN A 119 -10.50 -17.67 7.68
C ASN A 119 -9.31 -17.37 7.31
N ARG A 120 -8.82 -17.99 6.77
CA ARG A 120 -7.70 -17.79 6.42
C ARG A 120 -7.54 -16.71 5.91
N ALA A 121 -8.15 -16.35 5.62
CA ALA A 121 -8.04 -15.40 4.93
C ALA A 121 -7.49 -14.35 5.53
N PHE A 122 -7.55 -14.26 6.29
CA PHE A 122 -7.09 -13.26 6.67
C PHE A 122 -6.08 -13.06 6.77
N GLY A 123 -5.68 -13.33 6.67
CA GLY A 123 -4.86 -13.16 6.67
C GLY A 123 -4.37 -12.24 6.10
N SER A 124 -4.43 -11.87 5.77
CA SER A 124 -3.97 -11.11 5.20
C SER A 124 -4.13 -10.31 4.99
#